data_6882d03c9392fd00b88fe81c4b8fd874
#
_entry.id   6882d03c9392fd00b88fe81c4b8fd874
#
_cell.length_a   1.000
_cell.length_b   1.000
_cell.length_c   1.000
_cell.angle_alpha   90.00
_cell.angle_beta   90.00
_cell.angle_gamma   90.00
#
_symmetry.space_group_name_H-M   'P 1'
#
loop_
_entity.id
_entity.type
_entity.pdbx_description
1 polymer ?
#
loop_
_entity_poly.entity_id
_entity_poly.type
_entity_poly.pdbx_seq_one_letter_code
_entity_poly.pdbx_strand_id
1 'polypeptide(L)'
;MFRSLFILSNLIFSLILNVIFGEGVKVTQKAPDRVDPGSEFVVELIINKSDVTGFAKIQQEIPEGFEAEAIETQGASFTFNDNKIKLIWMSLPESDEFSIKYKIKVSPEVEGKQIITGKFSYLHQNERKVVDLPISEIMVGEEEVVETIVTEEA
;
A
#
# COMPACT_ATOMS: atom_id res chain seq x y z
N MET A 1 -21.37 -39.63 25.63
CA MET A 1 -21.12 -39.42 24.19
C MET A 1 -21.26 -37.96 23.75
N PHE A 2 -22.31 -37.25 24.07
CA PHE A 2 -22.50 -35.85 23.67
C PHE A 2 -21.53 -34.85 24.29
N ARG A 3 -21.01 -35.06 25.49
CA ARG A 3 -20.03 -34.17 26.14
C ARG A 3 -18.65 -34.16 25.43
N SER A 4 -18.25 -35.31 24.88
CA SER A 4 -16.98 -35.46 24.19
C SER A 4 -16.99 -34.80 22.80
N LEU A 5 -18.13 -34.85 22.13
CA LEU A 5 -18.34 -34.22 20.83
C LEU A 5 -18.31 -32.69 20.91
N PHE A 6 -18.87 -32.12 22.01
CA PHE A 6 -18.88 -30.67 22.26
C PHE A 6 -17.49 -30.11 22.55
N ILE A 7 -16.65 -30.88 23.26
CA ILE A 7 -15.26 -30.47 23.55
C ILE A 7 -14.43 -30.51 22.27
N LEU A 8 -14.61 -31.52 21.43
CA LEU A 8 -13.90 -31.65 20.15
C LEU A 8 -14.29 -30.53 19.18
N SER A 9 -15.57 -30.17 19.13
CA SER A 9 -16.09 -29.06 18.31
C SER A 9 -15.51 -27.70 18.71
N ASN A 10 -15.42 -27.44 20.02
CA ASN A 10 -14.83 -26.21 20.53
C ASN A 10 -13.30 -26.13 20.28
N LEU A 11 -12.61 -27.27 20.34
CA LEU A 11 -11.17 -27.32 20.07
C LEU A 11 -10.87 -27.04 18.61
N ILE A 12 -11.65 -27.59 17.69
CA ILE A 12 -11.52 -27.37 16.24
C ILE A 12 -11.89 -25.92 15.89
N PHE A 13 -12.92 -25.36 16.51
CA PHE A 13 -13.30 -23.96 16.30
C PHE A 13 -12.22 -22.98 16.79
N SER A 14 -11.60 -23.28 17.93
CA SER A 14 -10.48 -22.48 18.47
C SER A 14 -9.25 -22.56 17.58
N LEU A 15 -8.98 -23.73 16.96
CA LEU A 15 -7.86 -23.90 16.04
C LEU A 15 -8.06 -23.14 14.71
N ILE A 16 -9.29 -23.12 14.23
CA ILE A 16 -9.65 -22.38 13.00
C ILE A 16 -9.57 -20.85 13.22
N LEU A 17 -9.92 -20.38 14.43
CA LEU A 17 -9.84 -18.96 14.76
C LEU A 17 -8.38 -18.44 14.77
N ASN A 18 -7.41 -19.28 15.14
CA ASN A 18 -6.00 -18.91 15.10
C ASN A 18 -5.40 -18.83 13.68
N VAL A 19 -6.03 -19.48 12.71
CA VAL A 19 -5.60 -19.43 11.30
C VAL A 19 -6.10 -18.16 10.60
N ILE A 20 -7.16 -17.53 11.11
CA ILE A 20 -7.79 -16.36 10.48
C ILE A 20 -7.11 -15.03 10.89
N PHE A 21 -6.49 -14.98 12.06
CA PHE A 21 -5.70 -13.83 12.50
C PHE A 21 -4.22 -14.11 12.21
N GLY A 22 -3.86 -14.02 10.92
CA GLY A 22 -2.47 -14.05 10.52
C GLY A 22 -1.71 -12.90 11.19
N GLU A 23 -0.84 -13.22 12.13
CA GLU A 23 0.18 -12.31 12.63
C GLU A 23 1.12 -12.01 11.46
N GLY A 24 0.93 -10.88 10.81
CA GLY A 24 1.74 -10.47 9.69
C GLY A 24 1.83 -8.96 9.59
N VAL A 25 2.82 -8.50 8.83
CA VAL A 25 2.92 -7.09 8.48
C VAL A 25 1.75 -6.71 7.58
N LYS A 26 1.08 -5.62 7.91
CA LYS A 26 -0.03 -5.07 7.14
C LYS A 26 0.26 -3.63 6.77
N VAL A 27 0.06 -3.30 5.51
CA VAL A 27 0.24 -1.94 5.02
C VAL A 27 -1.08 -1.41 4.46
N THR A 28 -1.41 -0.19 4.85
CA THR A 28 -2.55 0.57 4.31
C THR A 28 -2.01 1.77 3.56
N GLN A 29 -2.55 2.06 2.39
CA GLN A 29 -2.18 3.21 1.58
C GLN A 29 -3.35 4.16 1.45
N LYS A 30 -3.10 5.45 1.71
CA LYS A 30 -4.04 6.55 1.52
C LYS A 30 -3.54 7.46 0.43
N ALA A 31 -4.33 7.60 -0.62
CA ALA A 31 -4.10 8.51 -1.73
C ALA A 31 -5.44 9.02 -2.25
N PRO A 32 -5.50 10.19 -2.90
CA PRO A 32 -6.75 10.67 -3.51
C PRO A 32 -7.15 9.79 -4.70
N ASP A 33 -8.43 9.68 -4.95
CA ASP A 33 -8.97 8.96 -6.11
C ASP A 33 -8.87 9.77 -7.41
N ARG A 34 -8.84 11.12 -7.27
CA ARG A 34 -8.80 12.06 -8.39
C ARG A 34 -7.95 13.26 -8.06
N VAL A 35 -7.18 13.71 -9.04
CA VAL A 35 -6.34 14.90 -8.96
C VAL A 35 -6.37 15.65 -10.30
N ASP A 36 -6.04 16.94 -10.27
CA ASP A 36 -5.91 17.74 -11.50
C ASP A 36 -4.52 17.58 -12.11
N PRO A 37 -4.39 17.67 -13.45
CA PRO A 37 -3.09 17.80 -14.09
C PRO A 37 -2.32 18.99 -13.52
N GLY A 38 -1.03 18.83 -13.29
CA GLY A 38 -0.17 19.89 -12.74
C GLY A 38 -0.33 20.13 -11.25
N SER A 39 -1.14 19.33 -10.54
CA SER A 39 -1.35 19.44 -9.10
C SER A 39 -0.35 18.61 -8.29
N GLU A 40 -0.41 18.79 -6.97
CA GLU A 40 0.36 17.99 -6.00
C GLU A 40 -0.59 17.28 -5.04
N PHE A 41 -0.20 16.11 -4.59
CA PHE A 41 -0.92 15.38 -3.54
C PHE A 41 0.03 14.58 -2.65
N VAL A 42 -0.47 14.18 -1.50
CA VAL A 42 0.28 13.40 -0.52
C VAL A 42 -0.20 11.94 -0.51
N VAL A 43 0.73 11.02 -0.50
CA VAL A 43 0.49 9.61 -0.24
C VAL A 43 0.97 9.29 1.16
N GLU A 44 0.14 8.61 1.94
CA GLU A 44 0.46 8.11 3.26
C GLU A 44 0.43 6.58 3.26
N LEU A 45 1.50 5.96 3.73
CA LEU A 45 1.56 4.53 4.00
C LEU A 45 1.55 4.32 5.50
N ILE A 46 0.56 3.58 5.99
CA ILE A 46 0.46 3.16 7.39
C ILE A 46 0.90 1.72 7.47
N ILE A 47 1.96 1.47 8.22
CA ILE A 47 2.61 0.18 8.32
C ILE A 47 2.42 -0.37 9.73
N ASN A 48 1.64 -1.45 9.82
CA ASN A 48 1.58 -2.25 11.04
C ASN A 48 2.56 -3.40 10.89
N LYS A 49 3.67 -3.31 11.61
CA LYS A 49 4.78 -4.25 11.48
C LYS A 49 4.83 -5.32 12.56
N SER A 50 3.90 -5.25 13.52
CA SER A 50 3.94 -6.15 14.68
C SER A 50 5.31 -6.08 15.37
N ASP A 51 5.98 -7.19 15.56
CA ASP A 51 7.28 -7.31 16.25
C ASP A 51 8.51 -7.24 15.32
N VAL A 52 8.33 -6.97 14.04
CA VAL A 52 9.43 -6.86 13.07
C VAL A 52 10.26 -5.61 13.35
N THR A 53 11.58 -5.75 13.52
CA THR A 53 12.47 -4.65 13.94
C THR A 53 13.68 -4.42 13.05
N GLY A 54 14.01 -5.36 12.18
CA GLY A 54 15.24 -5.35 11.40
C GLY A 54 15.19 -4.51 10.13
N PHE A 55 15.98 -4.90 9.17
CA PHE A 55 16.04 -4.28 7.85
C PHE A 55 14.71 -4.40 7.11
N ALA A 56 14.31 -3.30 6.46
CA ALA A 56 13.13 -3.28 5.62
C ALA A 56 13.28 -2.31 4.44
N LYS A 57 12.54 -2.59 3.40
CA LYS A 57 12.50 -1.77 2.19
C LYS A 57 11.08 -1.68 1.65
N ILE A 58 10.65 -0.47 1.31
CA ILE A 58 9.51 -0.23 0.44
C ILE A 58 10.03 0.13 -0.95
N GLN A 59 9.46 -0.47 -1.96
CA GLN A 59 9.66 -0.07 -3.35
C GLN A 59 8.30 0.11 -4.01
N GLN A 60 8.09 1.28 -4.62
CA GLN A 60 6.87 1.59 -5.36
C GLN A 60 7.19 1.98 -6.79
N GLU A 61 6.35 1.51 -7.70
CA GLU A 61 6.35 1.93 -9.09
C GLU A 61 5.42 3.14 -9.24
N ILE A 62 5.97 4.23 -9.72
CA ILE A 62 5.29 5.51 -9.87
C ILE A 62 5.08 5.77 -11.36
N PRO A 63 3.88 6.18 -11.80
CA PRO A 63 3.60 6.45 -13.20
C PRO A 63 4.53 7.49 -13.80
N GLU A 64 4.79 7.37 -15.09
CA GLU A 64 5.50 8.41 -15.84
C GLU A 64 4.78 9.75 -15.75
N GLY A 65 5.53 10.83 -15.61
CA GLY A 65 5.00 12.17 -15.41
C GLY A 65 4.68 12.53 -13.95
N PHE A 66 4.90 11.60 -13.03
CA PHE A 66 4.83 11.84 -11.60
C PHE A 66 6.24 11.98 -11.03
N GLU A 67 6.43 12.95 -10.15
CA GLU A 67 7.64 13.12 -9.36
C GLU A 67 7.34 12.94 -7.88
N ALA A 68 8.25 12.32 -7.15
CA ALA A 68 8.07 12.04 -5.73
C ALA A 68 9.11 12.74 -4.86
N GLU A 69 8.67 13.28 -3.73
CA GLU A 69 9.49 13.97 -2.76
C GLU A 69 9.12 13.52 -1.35
N ALA A 70 10.11 13.22 -0.52
CA ALA A 70 9.90 12.78 0.85
C ALA A 70 9.30 13.90 1.72
N ILE A 71 8.34 13.55 2.58
CA ILE A 71 7.82 14.42 3.64
C ILE A 71 8.22 13.85 5.01
N GLU A 72 7.85 12.61 5.29
CA GLU A 72 8.09 11.94 6.55
C GLU A 72 8.48 10.48 6.29
N THR A 73 9.69 10.10 6.64
CA THR A 73 10.25 8.79 6.30
C THR A 73 10.50 7.88 7.49
N GLN A 74 10.34 8.36 8.70
CA GLN A 74 10.58 7.59 9.93
C GLN A 74 11.97 6.92 9.98
N GLY A 75 13.00 7.67 9.57
CA GLY A 75 14.37 7.19 9.57
C GLY A 75 14.80 6.39 8.35
N ALA A 76 13.93 6.19 7.36
CA ALA A 76 14.32 5.57 6.11
C ALA A 76 15.11 6.54 5.21
N SER A 77 16.04 6.01 4.44
CA SER A 77 16.55 6.73 3.29
C SER A 77 15.51 6.69 2.17
N PHE A 78 15.25 7.85 1.57
CA PHE A 78 14.30 7.99 0.48
C PHE A 78 15.03 8.31 -0.82
N THR A 79 14.74 7.56 -1.87
CA THR A 79 15.21 7.86 -3.22
C THR A 79 14.06 7.75 -4.22
N PHE A 80 14.06 8.64 -5.20
CA PHE A 80 13.18 8.58 -6.36
C PHE A 80 14.03 8.64 -7.63
N ASN A 81 14.00 7.60 -8.42
CA ASN A 81 14.75 7.49 -9.67
C ASN A 81 14.07 6.47 -10.59
N ASP A 82 14.08 6.72 -11.89
CA ASP A 82 13.49 5.82 -12.90
C ASP A 82 12.05 5.41 -12.58
N ASN A 83 11.21 6.36 -12.16
CA ASN A 83 9.82 6.15 -11.76
C ASN A 83 9.65 5.16 -10.59
N LYS A 84 10.66 5.04 -9.74
CA LYS A 84 10.64 4.18 -8.56
C LYS A 84 10.97 4.96 -7.30
N ILE A 85 10.13 4.80 -6.29
CA ILE A 85 10.42 5.19 -4.92
C ILE A 85 11.05 4.01 -4.21
N LYS A 86 12.13 4.26 -3.48
CA LYS A 86 12.71 3.32 -2.52
C LYS A 86 12.86 3.99 -1.17
N LEU A 87 12.31 3.34 -0.16
CA LEU A 87 12.51 3.66 1.25
C LEU A 87 13.24 2.50 1.90
N ILE A 88 14.38 2.76 2.50
CA ILE A 88 15.22 1.72 3.11
C ILE A 88 15.49 2.07 4.56
N TRP A 89 15.08 1.17 5.47
CA TRP A 89 15.40 1.20 6.87
C TRP A 89 16.51 0.20 7.17
N MET A 90 17.55 0.63 7.85
CA MET A 90 18.54 -0.29 8.43
C MET A 90 17.94 -1.00 9.65
N SER A 91 17.08 -0.28 10.37
CA SER A 91 16.27 -0.78 11.47
C SER A 91 14.93 -0.05 11.47
N LEU A 92 13.84 -0.81 11.52
CA LEU A 92 12.49 -0.24 11.57
C LEU A 92 12.26 0.52 12.90
N PRO A 93 11.32 1.51 12.92
CA PRO A 93 10.90 2.15 14.15
C PRO A 93 10.47 1.16 15.23
N GLU A 94 10.61 1.52 16.49
CA GLU A 94 10.23 0.67 17.62
C GLU A 94 8.72 0.46 17.76
N SER A 95 7.91 1.43 17.31
CA SER A 95 6.45 1.35 17.39
C SER A 95 5.92 0.19 16.53
N ASP A 96 4.90 -0.50 17.01
CA ASP A 96 4.22 -1.56 16.25
C ASP A 96 3.58 -1.05 14.97
N GLU A 97 3.12 0.20 14.98
CA GLU A 97 2.55 0.90 13.84
C GLU A 97 3.22 2.26 13.66
N PHE A 98 3.52 2.59 12.41
CA PHE A 98 4.04 3.90 12.04
C PHE A 98 3.56 4.29 10.64
N SER A 99 3.63 5.56 10.29
CA SER A 99 3.29 6.05 8.96
C SER A 99 4.44 6.81 8.33
N ILE A 100 4.53 6.69 7.01
CA ILE A 100 5.40 7.50 6.17
C ILE A 100 4.56 8.30 5.19
N LYS A 101 5.07 9.44 4.75
CA LYS A 101 4.42 10.33 3.80
C LYS A 101 5.39 10.79 2.73
N TYR A 102 4.92 10.85 1.52
CA TYR A 102 5.62 11.51 0.42
C TYR A 102 4.65 12.32 -0.44
N LYS A 103 5.18 13.32 -1.11
CA LYS A 103 4.42 14.18 -2.01
C LYS A 103 4.65 13.75 -3.44
N ILE A 104 3.58 13.71 -4.21
CA ILE A 104 3.60 13.52 -5.66
C ILE A 104 3.29 14.82 -6.35
N LYS A 105 4.10 15.18 -7.34
CA LYS A 105 3.84 16.26 -8.30
C LYS A 105 3.43 15.63 -9.62
N VAL A 106 2.27 16.04 -10.12
CA VAL A 106 1.72 15.56 -11.38
C VAL A 106 2.07 16.52 -12.49
N SER A 107 2.71 16.04 -13.56
CA SER A 107 2.97 16.85 -14.74
C SER A 107 1.65 17.36 -15.35
N PRO A 108 1.59 18.61 -15.88
CA PRO A 108 0.40 19.13 -16.56
C PRO A 108 -0.04 18.31 -17.78
N GLU A 109 0.84 17.48 -18.32
CA GLU A 109 0.59 16.66 -19.51
C GLU A 109 -0.03 15.29 -19.20
N VAL A 110 -0.08 14.90 -17.90
CA VAL A 110 -0.65 13.62 -17.48
C VAL A 110 -2.16 13.70 -17.46
N GLU A 111 -2.81 12.74 -18.09
CA GLU A 111 -4.27 12.58 -18.09
C GLU A 111 -4.64 11.10 -17.97
N GLY A 112 -5.83 10.84 -17.43
CA GLY A 112 -6.41 9.52 -17.36
C GLY A 112 -6.04 8.75 -16.09
N LYS A 113 -6.29 7.46 -16.11
CA LYS A 113 -6.09 6.55 -14.98
C LYS A 113 -4.62 6.25 -14.78
N GLN A 114 -4.14 6.48 -13.59
CA GLN A 114 -2.77 6.22 -13.17
C GLN A 114 -2.77 5.21 -12.01
N ILE A 115 -1.78 4.34 -11.95
CA ILE A 115 -1.71 3.27 -10.96
C ILE A 115 -0.37 3.34 -10.23
N ILE A 116 -0.44 3.33 -8.90
CA ILE A 116 0.72 3.18 -8.01
C ILE A 116 0.67 1.77 -7.42
N THR A 117 1.73 1.01 -7.64
CA THR A 117 1.93 -0.32 -7.07
C THR A 117 3.19 -0.37 -6.22
N GLY A 118 3.36 -1.41 -5.44
CA GLY A 118 4.58 -1.54 -4.65
C GLY A 118 4.65 -2.78 -3.81
N LYS A 119 5.79 -2.92 -3.13
CA LYS A 119 6.10 -4.03 -2.24
C LYS A 119 6.81 -3.54 -1.00
N PHE A 120 6.50 -4.18 0.12
CA PHE A 120 7.22 -4.06 1.38
C PHE A 120 7.99 -5.36 1.63
N SER A 121 9.31 -5.27 1.70
CA SER A 121 10.20 -6.39 1.98
C SER A 121 10.85 -6.17 3.35
N TYR A 122 10.94 -7.22 4.15
CA TYR A 122 11.54 -7.14 5.49
C TYR A 122 12.22 -8.45 5.86
N LEU A 123 13.10 -8.40 6.83
CA LEU A 123 13.72 -9.58 7.43
C LEU A 123 13.00 -9.92 8.73
N HIS A 124 12.57 -11.16 8.84
CA HIS A 124 12.01 -11.70 10.06
C HIS A 124 12.62 -13.08 10.31
N GLN A 125 13.26 -13.26 11.47
CA GLN A 125 13.96 -14.50 11.81
C GLN A 125 14.96 -14.97 10.74
N ASN A 126 15.74 -14.03 10.20
CA ASN A 126 16.70 -14.23 9.10
C ASN A 126 16.09 -14.68 7.76
N GLU A 127 14.77 -14.66 7.63
CA GLU A 127 14.08 -14.89 6.38
C GLU A 127 13.56 -13.58 5.77
N ARG A 128 13.71 -13.45 4.46
CA ARG A 128 13.11 -12.35 3.70
C ARG A 128 11.63 -12.63 3.47
N LYS A 129 10.80 -11.72 3.93
CA LYS A 129 9.36 -11.70 3.67
C LYS A 129 9.01 -10.54 2.73
N VAL A 130 7.99 -10.72 1.91
CA VAL A 130 7.49 -9.70 0.99
C VAL A 130 5.98 -9.60 1.11
N VAL A 131 5.47 -8.38 1.23
CA VAL A 131 4.05 -8.07 1.23
C VAL A 131 3.77 -7.10 0.10
N ASP A 132 2.76 -7.39 -0.72
CA ASP A 132 2.30 -6.45 -1.73
C ASP A 132 1.58 -5.28 -1.07
N LEU A 133 1.89 -4.06 -1.52
CA LEU A 133 1.18 -2.87 -1.09
C LEU A 133 -0.19 -2.78 -1.77
N PRO A 134 -1.18 -2.14 -1.12
CA PRO A 134 -2.43 -1.84 -1.79
C PRO A 134 -2.19 -1.04 -3.07
N ILE A 135 -2.92 -1.38 -4.12
CA ILE A 135 -2.87 -0.66 -5.39
C ILE A 135 -3.70 0.60 -5.26
N SER A 136 -3.13 1.76 -5.61
CA SER A 136 -3.88 3.01 -5.74
C SER A 136 -4.14 3.32 -7.20
N GLU A 137 -5.40 3.50 -7.54
CA GLU A 137 -5.84 4.02 -8.82
C GLU A 137 -6.19 5.49 -8.67
N ILE A 138 -5.55 6.35 -9.46
CA ILE A 138 -5.72 7.81 -9.40
C ILE A 138 -6.14 8.30 -10.78
N MET A 139 -7.31 8.91 -10.87
CA MET A 139 -7.75 9.58 -12.08
C MET A 139 -7.16 10.99 -12.15
N VAL A 140 -6.39 11.26 -13.17
CA VAL A 140 -5.86 12.61 -13.44
C VAL A 140 -6.74 13.29 -14.49
N GLY A 141 -7.33 14.41 -14.11
CA GLY A 141 -8.25 15.16 -14.96
C GLY A 141 -9.70 14.68 -14.85
N GLU A 142 -10.48 15.00 -15.87
CA GLU A 142 -11.88 14.60 -15.95
C GLU A 142 -11.99 13.21 -16.55
N GLU A 143 -12.90 12.42 -16.00
CA GLU A 143 -13.30 11.16 -16.59
C GLU A 143 -14.03 11.46 -17.91
N GLU A 144 -13.58 10.87 -19.02
CA GLU A 144 -14.34 10.91 -20.27
C GLU A 144 -15.69 10.21 -20.02
N VAL A 145 -16.74 11.02 -19.93
CA VAL A 145 -18.10 10.49 -19.99
C VAL A 145 -18.32 10.02 -21.43
N VAL A 146 -18.18 8.74 -21.67
CA VAL A 146 -18.65 8.15 -22.90
C VAL A 146 -20.17 8.22 -22.84
N GLU A 147 -20.75 9.28 -23.41
CA GLU A 147 -22.17 9.31 -23.71
C GLU A 147 -22.44 8.18 -24.68
N THR A 148 -22.98 7.10 -24.16
CA THR A 148 -23.58 6.07 -25.00
C THR A 148 -24.78 6.74 -25.66
N ILE A 149 -24.60 7.20 -26.88
CA ILE A 149 -25.71 7.65 -27.72
C ILE A 149 -26.55 6.38 -27.98
N VAL A 150 -27.56 6.19 -27.17
CA VAL A 150 -28.62 5.24 -27.49
C VAL A 150 -29.38 5.89 -28.65
N THR A 151 -29.01 5.50 -29.86
CA THR A 151 -29.82 5.82 -31.00
C THR A 151 -31.08 4.97 -30.88
N GLU A 152 -32.13 5.52 -30.31
CA GLU A 152 -33.45 4.96 -30.35
C GLU A 152 -33.92 5.10 -31.79
N GLU A 153 -33.77 4.05 -32.60
CA GLU A 153 -34.47 3.93 -33.89
C GLU A 153 -35.92 3.71 -33.57
N ALA A 154 -36.69 4.70 -33.82
CA ALA A 154 -38.16 4.60 -33.82
C ALA A 154 -38.66 3.95 -35.11
#